data_0d84e796332a1e57a17a28a9ffe32280
#
_entry.id   0d84e796332a1e57a17a28a9ffe32280
#
_cell.length_a   1.000
_cell.length_b   1.000
_cell.length_c   1.000
_cell.angle_alpha   90.00
_cell.angle_beta   90.00
_cell.angle_gamma   90.00
#
_symmetry.space_group_name_H-M   'P 1'
#
loop_
_entity.id
_entity.type
_entity.pdbx_description
1 polymer ?
#
loop_
_entity_poly.entity_id
_entity_poly.type
_entity_poly.pdbx_seq_one_letter_code
_entity_poly.pdbx_strand_id
1 'polypeptide(L)'
;MFLSGLPYYFVEILLLKHLGFSFTEIATLSVITELCGSVFDIPLSYISSKIGYKKILATSNLLLILALWGLLFGKSNIIYISAIFFGLSESLSSGVLNSYNFEIIDDEVVYKSFLKNLNTLKYIFIAIVTIISPPLLHMNYIYPVVISIIFVIFSLLYLIGLPEIKKEQNNNQKFFSLDNIKNIPWLLIILGVAFSTLIMISNSYAGIFLNEQGFSLDTLGIVLFIFNISMALGSYLKIKFEVSLMLPILAILMFFQTNLIIQIIILLLMRVLNSNYNNHFYYKFNMSIEKNRAVSWSVYNLFISISFMLADFLAGIFADNFSIRSNYLIFGIVALCCLVSYSFSNRDKRT
;
A
#
# COMPACT_ATOMS: atom_id res chain seq x y z
N MET A 1 -4.63 -5.47 12.86
CA MET A 1 -4.12 -6.76 12.39
C MET A 1 -5.08 -7.40 11.38
N PHE A 2 -6.33 -7.75 11.72
CA PHE A 2 -7.27 -8.40 10.79
C PHE A 2 -7.53 -7.61 9.51
N LEU A 3 -7.73 -6.29 9.58
CA LEU A 3 -8.04 -5.45 8.43
C LEU A 3 -6.90 -5.35 7.39
N SER A 4 -5.65 -5.48 7.81
CA SER A 4 -4.50 -5.43 6.90
C SER A 4 -4.18 -6.76 6.23
N GLY A 5 -4.84 -7.85 6.63
CA GLY A 5 -4.66 -9.19 6.12
C GLY A 5 -5.96 -9.79 5.61
N LEU A 6 -6.82 -9.02 4.93
CA LEU A 6 -8.02 -9.58 4.33
C LEU A 6 -7.64 -10.45 3.13
N PRO A 7 -8.15 -11.69 3.03
CA PRO A 7 -7.88 -12.57 1.88
C PRO A 7 -8.15 -11.93 0.53
N TYR A 8 -9.16 -11.07 0.43
CA TYR A 8 -9.50 -10.33 -0.78
C TYR A 8 -8.33 -9.52 -1.34
N TYR A 9 -7.59 -8.77 -0.52
CA TYR A 9 -6.50 -7.90 -0.98
C TYR A 9 -5.38 -8.64 -1.70
N PHE A 10 -5.16 -9.92 -1.39
CA PHE A 10 -4.10 -10.72 -2.01
C PHE A 10 -4.50 -11.34 -3.35
N VAL A 11 -5.77 -11.32 -3.65
CA VAL A 11 -6.33 -11.88 -4.89
C VAL A 11 -7.20 -10.89 -5.66
N GLU A 12 -7.22 -9.62 -5.28
CA GLU A 12 -8.09 -8.59 -5.84
C GLU A 12 -8.04 -8.53 -7.37
N ILE A 13 -6.87 -8.34 -7.94
CA ILE A 13 -6.70 -8.28 -9.39
C ILE A 13 -7.13 -9.59 -10.05
N LEU A 14 -6.74 -10.75 -9.47
CA LEU A 14 -7.10 -12.05 -9.99
C LEU A 14 -8.63 -12.28 -9.94
N LEU A 15 -9.27 -11.86 -8.85
CA LEU A 15 -10.72 -11.94 -8.67
C LEU A 15 -11.45 -11.05 -9.69
N LEU A 16 -11.04 -9.82 -9.85
CA LEU A 16 -11.65 -8.89 -10.81
C LEU A 16 -11.43 -9.36 -12.26
N LYS A 17 -10.28 -9.92 -12.58
CA LYS A 17 -10.02 -10.57 -13.88
C LYS A 17 -10.95 -11.78 -14.08
N HIS A 18 -11.16 -12.60 -13.05
CA HIS A 18 -12.10 -13.73 -13.09
C HIS A 18 -13.55 -13.28 -13.33
N LEU A 19 -13.93 -12.10 -12.81
CA LEU A 19 -15.24 -11.47 -13.06
C LEU A 19 -15.35 -10.81 -14.44
N GLY A 20 -14.29 -10.84 -15.27
CA GLY A 20 -14.27 -10.34 -16.64
C GLY A 20 -13.85 -8.88 -16.80
N PHE A 21 -13.34 -8.22 -15.76
CA PHE A 21 -12.83 -6.85 -15.87
C PHE A 21 -11.50 -6.79 -16.65
N SER A 22 -11.34 -5.80 -17.51
CA SER A 22 -10.06 -5.43 -18.12
C SER A 22 -9.09 -4.86 -17.08
N PHE A 23 -7.79 -4.81 -17.38
CA PHE A 23 -6.83 -4.18 -16.47
C PHE A 23 -7.08 -2.67 -16.33
N THR A 24 -7.53 -2.01 -17.38
CA THR A 24 -7.91 -0.60 -17.34
C THR A 24 -9.10 -0.36 -16.42
N GLU A 25 -10.12 -1.23 -16.44
CA GLU A 25 -11.26 -1.13 -15.53
C GLU A 25 -10.83 -1.37 -14.07
N ILE A 26 -9.97 -2.37 -13.81
CA ILE A 26 -9.41 -2.65 -12.48
C ILE A 26 -8.61 -1.44 -11.98
N ALA A 27 -7.77 -0.87 -12.83
CA ALA A 27 -7.03 0.34 -12.50
C ALA A 27 -7.95 1.55 -12.23
N THR A 28 -9.05 1.67 -12.96
CA THR A 28 -10.06 2.71 -12.71
C THR A 28 -10.72 2.54 -11.34
N LEU A 29 -10.99 1.30 -10.91
CA LEU A 29 -11.49 1.02 -9.56
C LEU A 29 -10.50 1.44 -8.49
N SER A 30 -9.20 1.13 -8.65
CA SER A 30 -8.13 1.59 -7.75
C SER A 30 -8.07 3.13 -7.67
N VAL A 31 -8.15 3.82 -8.82
CA VAL A 31 -8.17 5.29 -8.86
C VAL A 31 -9.37 5.86 -8.10
N ILE A 32 -10.56 5.29 -8.25
CA ILE A 32 -11.75 5.72 -7.51
C ILE A 32 -11.55 5.53 -6.00
N THR A 33 -11.01 4.39 -5.59
CA THR A 33 -10.71 4.09 -4.18
C THR A 33 -9.74 5.11 -3.60
N GLU A 34 -8.61 5.35 -4.26
CA GLU A 34 -7.58 6.31 -3.83
C GLU A 34 -8.08 7.76 -3.82
N LEU A 35 -8.87 8.17 -4.82
CA LEU A 35 -9.49 9.50 -4.84
C LEU A 35 -10.43 9.70 -3.65
N CYS A 36 -11.31 8.73 -3.40
CA CYS A 36 -12.22 8.80 -2.25
C CYS A 36 -11.42 8.78 -0.94
N GLY A 37 -10.39 7.95 -0.82
CA GLY A 37 -9.50 7.91 0.32
C GLY A 37 -8.84 9.26 0.60
N SER A 38 -8.20 9.84 -0.42
CA SER A 38 -7.41 11.07 -0.28
C SER A 38 -8.25 12.33 -0.10
N VAL A 39 -9.35 12.48 -0.88
CA VAL A 39 -10.21 13.69 -0.83
C VAL A 39 -10.94 13.79 0.51
N PHE A 40 -11.38 12.67 1.05
CA PHE A 40 -12.14 12.65 2.31
C PHE A 40 -11.27 12.53 3.56
N ASP A 41 -9.97 12.24 3.45
CA ASP A 41 -9.08 12.05 4.61
C ASP A 41 -9.07 13.29 5.53
N ILE A 42 -8.90 14.50 4.99
CA ILE A 42 -8.89 15.74 5.76
C ILE A 42 -10.24 16.05 6.40
N PRO A 43 -11.38 16.07 5.67
CA PRO A 43 -12.69 16.31 6.28
C PRO A 43 -13.05 15.28 7.35
N LEU A 44 -12.78 14.00 7.10
CA LEU A 44 -13.17 12.93 8.00
C LEU A 44 -12.26 12.85 9.23
N SER A 45 -10.98 13.20 9.13
CA SER A 45 -10.09 13.33 10.28
C SER A 45 -10.57 14.42 11.26
N TYR A 46 -11.07 15.55 10.73
CA TYR A 46 -11.68 16.61 11.54
C TYR A 46 -12.98 16.14 12.24
N ILE A 47 -13.82 15.41 11.52
CA ILE A 47 -15.07 14.86 12.08
C ILE A 47 -14.77 13.81 13.15
N SER A 48 -13.71 13.01 13.00
CA SER A 48 -13.33 11.96 13.95
C SER A 48 -13.05 12.48 15.34
N SER A 49 -12.40 13.63 15.46
CA SER A 49 -12.10 14.27 16.74
C SER A 49 -13.37 14.71 17.50
N LYS A 50 -14.47 14.98 16.79
CA LYS A 50 -15.76 15.42 17.39
C LYS A 50 -16.67 14.25 17.76
N ILE A 51 -16.77 13.25 16.88
CA ILE A 51 -17.70 12.12 17.05
C ILE A 51 -17.14 11.07 18.02
N GLY A 52 -15.83 10.92 18.08
CA GLY A 52 -15.12 9.89 18.84
C GLY A 52 -14.54 8.79 17.96
N TYR A 53 -13.36 8.35 18.31
CA TYR A 53 -12.56 7.43 17.48
C TYR A 53 -13.22 6.07 17.25
N LYS A 54 -13.80 5.49 18.30
CA LYS A 54 -14.48 4.19 18.23
C LYS A 54 -15.63 4.19 17.23
N LYS A 55 -16.46 5.23 17.24
CA LYS A 55 -17.60 5.36 16.32
C LYS A 55 -17.13 5.48 14.86
N ILE A 56 -16.07 6.24 14.62
CA ILE A 56 -15.49 6.42 13.29
C ILE A 56 -14.92 5.10 12.77
N LEU A 57 -14.16 4.36 13.60
CA LEU A 57 -13.63 3.04 13.23
C LEU A 57 -14.75 2.02 12.98
N ALA A 58 -15.84 2.07 13.75
CA ALA A 58 -17.01 1.23 13.51
C ALA A 58 -17.70 1.58 12.17
N THR A 59 -17.84 2.86 11.85
CA THR A 59 -18.38 3.32 10.56
C THR A 59 -17.48 2.89 9.40
N SER A 60 -16.16 3.00 9.53
CA SER A 60 -15.19 2.49 8.57
C SER A 60 -15.40 0.98 8.30
N ASN A 61 -15.48 0.17 9.36
CA ASN A 61 -15.72 -1.27 9.22
C ASN A 61 -17.07 -1.59 8.56
N LEU A 62 -18.13 -0.84 8.85
CA LEU A 62 -19.44 -1.01 8.19
C LEU A 62 -19.35 -0.68 6.68
N LEU A 63 -18.70 0.41 6.30
CA LEU A 63 -18.47 0.74 4.89
C LEU A 63 -17.63 -0.33 4.18
N LEU A 64 -16.62 -0.89 4.87
CA LEU A 64 -15.81 -1.98 4.32
C LEU A 64 -16.63 -3.26 4.10
N ILE A 65 -17.55 -3.59 5.03
CA ILE A 65 -18.48 -4.70 4.84
C ILE A 65 -19.38 -4.46 3.62
N LEU A 66 -19.92 -3.25 3.46
CA LEU A 66 -20.76 -2.91 2.30
C LEU A 66 -19.97 -3.00 1.00
N ALA A 67 -18.72 -2.53 0.99
CA ALA A 67 -17.84 -2.63 -0.15
C ALA A 67 -17.57 -4.09 -0.55
N LEU A 68 -17.18 -4.92 0.40
CA LEU A 68 -16.95 -6.36 0.19
C LEU A 68 -18.24 -7.08 -0.24
N TRP A 69 -19.38 -6.73 0.35
CA TRP A 69 -20.66 -7.32 -0.01
C TRP A 69 -21.05 -7.00 -1.45
N GLY A 70 -20.78 -5.77 -1.91
CA GLY A 70 -21.02 -5.38 -3.30
C GLY A 70 -20.26 -6.25 -4.31
N LEU A 71 -19.07 -6.75 -3.96
CA LEU A 71 -18.29 -7.64 -4.83
C LEU A 71 -18.98 -9.01 -5.06
N LEU A 72 -19.81 -9.47 -4.13
CA LEU A 72 -20.52 -10.75 -4.25
C LEU A 72 -21.56 -10.74 -5.37
N PHE A 73 -22.04 -9.57 -5.79
CA PHE A 73 -23.03 -9.47 -6.86
C PHE A 73 -22.42 -9.60 -8.27
N GLY A 74 -21.10 -9.43 -8.42
CA GLY A 74 -20.39 -9.59 -9.68
C GLY A 74 -20.78 -8.62 -10.80
N LYS A 75 -21.66 -7.64 -10.54
CA LYS A 75 -22.11 -6.65 -11.51
C LYS A 75 -21.22 -5.42 -11.52
N SER A 76 -20.76 -4.97 -12.71
CA SER A 76 -19.82 -3.87 -12.86
C SER A 76 -20.25 -2.59 -12.12
N ASN A 77 -21.49 -2.15 -12.26
CA ASN A 77 -21.98 -0.91 -11.62
C ASN A 77 -21.91 -0.98 -10.08
N ILE A 78 -22.19 -2.14 -9.48
CA ILE A 78 -22.11 -2.32 -8.03
C ILE A 78 -20.66 -2.31 -7.57
N ILE A 79 -19.75 -2.86 -8.35
CA ILE A 79 -18.30 -2.88 -8.02
C ILE A 79 -17.71 -1.46 -8.02
N TYR A 80 -18.14 -0.58 -8.93
CA TYR A 80 -17.73 0.84 -8.88
C TYR A 80 -18.23 1.54 -7.60
N ILE A 81 -19.46 1.24 -7.15
CA ILE A 81 -19.96 1.75 -5.86
C ILE A 81 -19.16 1.15 -4.69
N SER A 82 -18.77 -0.12 -4.78
CA SER A 82 -17.91 -0.77 -3.79
C SER A 82 -16.55 -0.07 -3.68
N ALA A 83 -15.94 0.33 -4.80
CA ALA A 83 -14.68 1.07 -4.81
C ALA A 83 -14.79 2.41 -4.05
N ILE A 84 -15.92 3.13 -4.17
CA ILE A 84 -16.18 4.34 -3.37
C ILE A 84 -16.23 4.01 -1.88
N PHE A 85 -16.94 2.94 -1.49
CA PHE A 85 -17.01 2.53 -0.08
C PHE A 85 -15.67 2.04 0.47
N PHE A 86 -14.83 1.38 -0.33
CA PHE A 86 -13.46 1.05 0.05
C PHE A 86 -12.67 2.31 0.38
N GLY A 87 -12.65 3.30 -0.52
CA GLY A 87 -11.93 4.56 -0.32
C GLY A 87 -12.42 5.34 0.90
N LEU A 88 -13.74 5.46 1.10
CA LEU A 88 -14.32 6.10 2.29
C LEU A 88 -13.96 5.35 3.58
N SER A 89 -13.98 4.02 3.56
CA SER A 89 -13.56 3.20 4.71
C SER A 89 -12.10 3.44 5.06
N GLU A 90 -11.23 3.49 4.06
CA GLU A 90 -9.79 3.73 4.24
C GLU A 90 -9.53 5.12 4.82
N SER A 91 -10.17 6.14 4.28
CA SER A 91 -10.09 7.51 4.78
C SER A 91 -10.53 7.64 6.26
N LEU A 92 -11.61 6.96 6.65
CA LEU A 92 -12.07 6.95 8.05
C LEU A 92 -11.14 6.21 8.99
N SER A 93 -10.43 5.17 8.53
CA SER A 93 -9.52 4.38 9.37
C SER A 93 -8.09 4.94 9.41
N SER A 94 -7.69 5.67 8.39
CA SER A 94 -6.38 6.31 8.25
C SER A 94 -6.08 7.17 9.47
N GLY A 95 -5.01 7.40 9.96
CA GLY A 95 -4.68 8.26 11.11
C GLY A 95 -5.47 8.01 12.42
N VAL A 96 -6.77 7.69 12.33
CA VAL A 96 -7.67 7.48 13.49
C VAL A 96 -7.24 6.27 14.31
N LEU A 97 -6.90 5.16 13.66
CA LEU A 97 -6.46 3.94 14.35
C LEU A 97 -5.16 4.16 15.12
N ASN A 98 -4.21 4.86 14.53
CA ASN A 98 -2.93 5.16 15.17
C ASN A 98 -3.11 6.11 16.37
N SER A 99 -3.94 7.14 16.22
CA SER A 99 -4.26 8.08 17.29
C SER A 99 -4.97 7.38 18.45
N TYR A 100 -5.94 6.53 18.14
CA TYR A 100 -6.68 5.77 19.14
C TYR A 100 -5.76 4.83 19.95
N ASN A 101 -4.88 4.09 19.28
CA ASN A 101 -3.93 3.21 19.94
C ASN A 101 -2.95 3.98 20.84
N PHE A 102 -2.47 5.15 20.38
CA PHE A 102 -1.57 5.98 21.15
C PHE A 102 -2.24 6.52 22.42
N GLU A 103 -3.48 6.99 22.32
CA GLU A 103 -4.21 7.55 23.45
C GLU A 103 -4.67 6.50 24.48
N ILE A 104 -4.92 5.23 24.05
CA ILE A 104 -5.20 4.14 25.00
C ILE A 104 -3.97 3.77 25.82
N ILE A 105 -2.81 3.73 25.20
CA ILE A 105 -1.59 3.23 25.84
C ILE A 105 -0.97 4.30 26.76
N ASP A 106 -1.12 5.59 26.41
CA ASP A 106 -0.70 6.78 27.18
C ASP A 106 0.75 6.73 27.73
N ASP A 107 1.59 5.82 27.21
CA ASP A 107 3.00 5.66 27.54
C ASP A 107 3.80 5.43 26.27
N GLU A 108 4.75 6.33 25.95
CA GLU A 108 5.51 6.32 24.72
C GLU A 108 6.38 5.06 24.58
N VAL A 109 6.98 4.58 25.67
CA VAL A 109 7.85 3.40 25.66
C VAL A 109 7.04 2.13 25.45
N VAL A 110 5.92 2.01 26.14
CA VAL A 110 4.96 0.91 25.99
C VAL A 110 4.36 0.93 24.58
N TYR A 111 3.99 2.10 24.06
CA TYR A 111 3.46 2.26 22.71
C TYR A 111 4.45 1.81 21.63
N LYS A 112 5.73 2.17 21.77
CA LYS A 112 6.79 1.73 20.85
C LYS A 112 6.95 0.20 20.84
N SER A 113 6.92 -0.42 22.02
CA SER A 113 6.96 -1.88 22.17
C SER A 113 5.71 -2.54 21.57
N PHE A 114 4.54 -1.96 21.83
CA PHE A 114 3.26 -2.41 21.26
C PHE A 114 3.28 -2.36 19.72
N LEU A 115 3.72 -1.26 19.12
CA LEU A 115 3.82 -1.13 17.65
C LEU A 115 4.75 -2.18 17.04
N LYS A 116 5.90 -2.45 17.69
CA LYS A 116 6.82 -3.48 17.23
C LYS A 116 6.14 -4.86 17.21
N ASN A 117 5.51 -5.22 18.31
CA ASN A 117 4.83 -6.52 18.44
C ASN A 117 3.64 -6.63 17.48
N LEU A 118 2.84 -5.56 17.37
CA LEU A 118 1.71 -5.49 16.45
C LEU A 118 2.16 -5.70 14.99
N ASN A 119 3.22 -5.02 14.56
CA ASN A 119 3.74 -5.16 13.21
C ASN A 119 4.28 -6.57 12.94
N THR A 120 4.98 -7.17 13.89
CA THR A 120 5.46 -8.55 13.77
C THR A 120 4.29 -9.52 13.59
N LEU A 121 3.28 -9.44 14.46
CA LEU A 121 2.08 -10.29 14.37
C LEU A 121 1.30 -10.03 13.07
N LYS A 122 1.23 -8.78 12.63
CA LYS A 122 0.61 -8.40 11.37
C LYS A 122 1.29 -9.10 10.18
N TYR A 123 2.62 -9.09 10.10
CA TYR A 123 3.34 -9.72 9.00
C TYR A 123 3.21 -11.25 9.01
N ILE A 124 3.23 -11.88 10.18
CA ILE A 124 2.96 -13.34 10.31
C ILE A 124 1.55 -13.66 9.80
N PHE A 125 0.56 -12.87 10.23
CA PHE A 125 -0.82 -13.04 9.81
C PHE A 125 -0.99 -12.84 8.29
N ILE A 126 -0.40 -11.79 7.73
CA ILE A 126 -0.38 -11.53 6.29
C ILE A 126 0.23 -12.72 5.54
N ALA A 127 1.36 -13.25 5.99
CA ALA A 127 2.03 -14.38 5.35
C ALA A 127 1.11 -15.61 5.30
N ILE A 128 0.42 -15.94 6.40
CA ILE A 128 -0.54 -17.05 6.46
C ILE A 128 -1.70 -16.82 5.49
N VAL A 129 -2.28 -15.63 5.51
CA VAL A 129 -3.42 -15.30 4.65
C VAL A 129 -3.03 -15.33 3.17
N THR A 130 -1.82 -14.90 2.85
CA THR A 130 -1.31 -14.91 1.46
C THR A 130 -1.20 -16.32 0.88
N ILE A 131 -0.85 -17.34 1.70
CA ILE A 131 -0.84 -18.74 1.24
C ILE A 131 -2.25 -19.22 0.92
N ILE A 132 -3.22 -18.84 1.75
CA ILE A 132 -4.58 -19.41 1.70
C ILE A 132 -5.43 -18.70 0.62
N SER A 133 -5.19 -17.42 0.35
CA SER A 133 -6.09 -16.60 -0.48
C SER A 133 -6.23 -17.09 -1.93
N PRO A 134 -5.15 -17.41 -2.69
CA PRO A 134 -5.30 -17.90 -4.06
C PRO A 134 -5.97 -19.28 -4.17
N PRO A 135 -5.69 -20.29 -3.33
CA PRO A 135 -6.44 -21.53 -3.29
C PRO A 135 -7.94 -21.34 -3.01
N LEU A 136 -8.30 -20.41 -2.10
CA LEU A 136 -9.70 -20.07 -1.85
C LEU A 136 -10.37 -19.51 -3.12
N LEU A 137 -9.67 -18.65 -3.86
CA LEU A 137 -10.15 -18.12 -5.14
C LEU A 137 -10.35 -19.24 -6.17
N HIS A 138 -9.44 -20.23 -6.22
CA HIS A 138 -9.53 -21.38 -7.10
C HIS A 138 -10.78 -22.23 -6.79
N MET A 139 -11.10 -22.45 -5.52
CA MET A 139 -12.28 -23.19 -5.10
C MET A 139 -13.57 -22.44 -5.47
N ASN A 140 -13.67 -21.18 -5.12
CA ASN A 140 -14.78 -20.29 -5.49
C ASN A 140 -14.38 -18.83 -5.24
N TYR A 141 -14.64 -17.94 -6.21
CA TYR A 141 -14.34 -16.50 -6.11
C TYR A 141 -15.03 -15.81 -4.92
N ILE A 142 -16.11 -16.38 -4.41
CA ILE A 142 -16.88 -15.86 -3.26
C ILE A 142 -16.08 -16.05 -1.94
N TYR A 143 -15.30 -17.12 -1.80
CA TYR A 143 -14.67 -17.47 -0.52
C TYR A 143 -13.70 -16.41 0.02
N PRO A 144 -12.77 -15.85 -0.76
CA PRO A 144 -11.89 -14.78 -0.25
C PRO A 144 -12.68 -13.56 0.25
N VAL A 145 -13.78 -13.22 -0.42
CA VAL A 145 -14.64 -12.09 -0.08
C VAL A 145 -15.42 -12.37 1.21
N VAL A 146 -16.06 -13.53 1.33
CA VAL A 146 -16.83 -13.91 2.52
C VAL A 146 -15.94 -14.01 3.76
N ILE A 147 -14.76 -14.62 3.64
CA ILE A 147 -13.81 -14.70 4.77
C ILE A 147 -13.32 -13.31 5.16
N SER A 148 -13.10 -12.41 4.19
CA SER A 148 -12.78 -11.02 4.46
C SER A 148 -13.90 -10.31 5.24
N ILE A 149 -15.16 -10.50 4.86
CA ILE A 149 -16.31 -9.96 5.60
C ILE A 149 -16.33 -10.49 7.04
N ILE A 150 -16.09 -11.78 7.24
CA ILE A 150 -16.02 -12.40 8.58
C ILE A 150 -14.91 -11.73 9.43
N PHE A 151 -13.74 -11.47 8.85
CA PHE A 151 -12.65 -10.78 9.57
C PHE A 151 -13.00 -9.34 9.94
N VAL A 152 -13.72 -8.62 9.07
CA VAL A 152 -14.18 -7.26 9.37
C VAL A 152 -15.25 -7.28 10.46
N ILE A 153 -16.16 -8.27 10.46
CA ILE A 153 -17.14 -8.46 11.52
C ILE A 153 -16.45 -8.73 12.87
N PHE A 154 -15.44 -9.60 12.91
CA PHE A 154 -14.64 -9.81 14.13
C PHE A 154 -13.94 -8.54 14.59
N SER A 155 -13.40 -7.73 13.68
CA SER A 155 -12.84 -6.42 14.01
C SER A 155 -13.89 -5.49 14.63
N LEU A 156 -15.11 -5.46 14.07
CA LEU A 156 -16.21 -4.65 14.57
C LEU A 156 -16.65 -5.11 15.98
N LEU A 157 -16.78 -6.42 16.19
CA LEU A 157 -17.13 -6.98 17.51
C LEU A 157 -16.04 -6.66 18.56
N TYR A 158 -14.77 -6.74 18.18
CA TYR A 158 -13.67 -6.37 19.06
C TYR A 158 -13.73 -4.89 19.45
N LEU A 159 -14.07 -3.99 18.52
CA LEU A 159 -14.24 -2.57 18.80
C LEU A 159 -15.34 -2.28 19.84
N ILE A 160 -16.38 -3.12 19.95
CA ILE A 160 -17.45 -2.93 20.94
C ILE A 160 -16.89 -2.99 22.36
N GLY A 161 -15.93 -3.87 22.62
CA GLY A 161 -15.28 -4.03 23.92
C GLY A 161 -14.27 -2.93 24.31
N LEU A 162 -13.89 -2.06 23.37
CA LEU A 162 -12.89 -1.02 23.63
C LEU A 162 -13.53 0.27 24.17
N PRO A 163 -12.79 1.07 24.98
CA PRO A 163 -13.30 2.33 25.50
C PRO A 163 -13.48 3.39 24.40
N GLU A 164 -14.42 4.31 24.58
CA GLU A 164 -14.54 5.50 23.71
C GLU A 164 -13.61 6.59 24.20
N ILE A 165 -12.76 7.09 23.33
CA ILE A 165 -11.87 8.21 23.59
C ILE A 165 -12.27 9.39 22.69
N LYS A 166 -12.53 10.54 23.33
CA LYS A 166 -12.77 11.82 22.66
C LYS A 166 -11.61 12.76 22.99
N LYS A 167 -11.02 13.36 21.98
CA LYS A 167 -9.97 14.34 22.17
C LYS A 167 -10.57 15.73 22.33
N GLU A 168 -10.21 16.44 23.40
CA GLU A 168 -10.47 17.88 23.48
C GLU A 168 -9.68 18.62 22.41
N GLN A 169 -10.37 19.36 21.56
CA GLN A 169 -9.73 20.12 20.49
C GLN A 169 -8.94 21.29 21.05
N ASN A 170 -7.64 21.28 20.86
CA ASN A 170 -6.83 22.49 20.94
C ASN A 170 -7.00 23.26 19.60
N ASN A 171 -7.87 24.29 19.62
CA ASN A 171 -8.31 25.05 18.43
C ASN A 171 -7.22 25.87 17.73
N ASN A 172 -5.93 25.78 18.11
CA ASN A 172 -4.88 26.68 17.67
C ASN A 172 -3.89 26.11 16.65
N GLN A 173 -4.13 24.96 16.05
CA GLN A 173 -3.22 24.48 14.99
C GLN A 173 -3.57 25.16 13.65
N LYS A 174 -2.78 26.17 13.28
CA LYS A 174 -2.77 26.75 11.92
C LYS A 174 -2.30 25.68 10.93
N PHE A 175 -3.19 25.20 10.10
CA PHE A 175 -3.01 24.01 9.23
C PHE A 175 -1.99 24.18 8.10
N PHE A 176 -1.65 25.39 7.65
CA PHE A 176 -0.67 25.62 6.57
C PHE A 176 -0.04 27.02 6.67
N SER A 177 1.29 27.10 6.78
CA SER A 177 2.03 28.28 6.39
C SER A 177 2.91 27.95 5.18
N LEU A 178 2.77 28.74 4.11
CA LEU A 178 3.52 28.56 2.85
C LEU A 178 5.04 28.64 3.04
N ASP A 179 5.52 29.32 4.10
CA ASP A 179 6.94 29.42 4.42
C ASP A 179 7.59 28.07 4.78
N ASN A 180 6.79 27.10 5.19
CA ASN A 180 7.25 25.76 5.54
C ASN A 180 7.61 24.90 4.30
N ILE A 181 7.14 25.29 3.11
CA ILE A 181 7.33 24.53 1.86
C ILE A 181 8.75 24.74 1.28
N LYS A 182 9.39 25.87 1.58
CA LYS A 182 10.72 26.22 1.01
C LYS A 182 11.84 25.28 1.45
N ASN A 183 11.72 24.67 2.63
CA ASN A 183 12.77 23.79 3.20
C ASN A 183 12.52 22.30 2.95
N ILE A 184 11.60 21.97 2.05
CA ILE A 184 11.28 20.57 1.74
C ILE A 184 12.37 20.01 0.80
N PRO A 185 12.86 18.78 1.04
CA PRO A 185 13.87 18.13 0.19
C PRO A 185 13.22 17.54 -1.07
N TRP A 186 12.83 18.41 -2.02
CA TRP A 186 12.03 18.05 -3.22
C TRP A 186 12.66 16.92 -4.04
N LEU A 187 13.97 16.93 -4.25
CA LEU A 187 14.63 15.86 -5.00
C LEU A 187 14.52 14.50 -4.32
N LEU A 188 14.57 14.49 -2.99
CA LEU A 188 14.38 13.26 -2.24
C LEU A 188 12.91 12.80 -2.28
N ILE A 189 11.95 13.74 -2.28
CA ILE A 189 10.53 13.43 -2.49
C ILE A 189 10.31 12.80 -3.85
N ILE A 190 10.81 13.42 -4.94
CA ILE A 190 10.65 12.90 -6.30
C ILE A 190 11.23 11.49 -6.40
N LEU A 191 12.44 11.27 -5.87
CA LEU A 191 13.06 9.95 -5.83
C LEU A 191 12.19 8.95 -5.04
N GLY A 192 11.75 9.35 -3.85
CA GLY A 192 10.91 8.52 -2.98
C GLY A 192 9.60 8.13 -3.65
N VAL A 193 8.92 9.08 -4.26
CA VAL A 193 7.66 8.85 -4.99
C VAL A 193 7.87 7.88 -6.16
N ALA A 194 8.90 8.12 -7.01
CA ALA A 194 9.17 7.25 -8.16
C ALA A 194 9.49 5.80 -7.76
N PHE A 195 10.29 5.61 -6.70
CA PHE A 195 10.59 4.27 -6.18
C PHE A 195 9.38 3.63 -5.52
N SER A 196 8.62 4.36 -4.72
CA SER A 196 7.40 3.85 -4.08
C SER A 196 6.37 3.41 -5.13
N THR A 197 6.24 4.16 -6.22
CA THR A 197 5.36 3.83 -7.34
C THR A 197 5.81 2.55 -8.06
N LEU A 198 7.11 2.42 -8.38
CA LEU A 198 7.65 1.18 -8.96
C LEU A 198 7.42 -0.02 -8.05
N ILE A 199 7.62 0.15 -6.74
CA ILE A 199 7.42 -0.89 -5.73
C ILE A 199 5.95 -1.29 -5.67
N MET A 200 5.03 -0.33 -5.65
CA MET A 200 3.59 -0.57 -5.61
C MET A 200 3.15 -1.38 -6.84
N ILE A 201 3.49 -0.95 -8.04
CA ILE A 201 3.17 -1.65 -9.29
C ILE A 201 3.77 -3.06 -9.31
N SER A 202 5.05 -3.21 -8.90
CA SER A 202 5.69 -4.53 -8.82
C SER A 202 4.98 -5.47 -7.84
N ASN A 203 4.43 -4.93 -6.75
CA ASN A 203 3.71 -5.71 -5.76
C ASN A 203 2.32 -6.13 -6.25
N SER A 204 1.58 -5.20 -6.82
CA SER A 204 0.19 -5.42 -7.25
C SER A 204 0.08 -6.39 -8.42
N TYR A 205 0.99 -6.27 -9.39
CA TYR A 205 0.94 -7.06 -10.62
C TYR A 205 1.70 -8.39 -10.55
N ALA A 206 2.51 -8.67 -9.50
CA ALA A 206 3.31 -9.89 -9.41
C ALA A 206 2.46 -11.17 -9.45
N GLY A 207 1.33 -11.18 -8.74
CA GLY A 207 0.44 -12.35 -8.67
C GLY A 207 -0.17 -12.70 -10.01
N ILE A 208 -0.76 -11.70 -10.69
CA ILE A 208 -1.39 -11.93 -12.00
C ILE A 208 -0.34 -12.22 -13.07
N PHE A 209 0.83 -11.59 -13.00
CA PHE A 209 1.95 -11.88 -13.90
C PHE A 209 2.36 -13.36 -13.83
N LEU A 210 2.53 -13.92 -12.64
CA LEU A 210 2.89 -15.33 -12.45
C LEU A 210 1.77 -16.26 -12.90
N ASN A 211 0.51 -15.88 -12.68
CA ASN A 211 -0.64 -16.66 -13.16
C ASN A 211 -0.66 -16.71 -14.69
N GLU A 212 -0.40 -15.62 -15.41
CA GLU A 212 -0.26 -15.59 -16.88
C GLU A 212 0.93 -16.42 -17.40
N GLN A 213 1.97 -16.62 -16.56
CA GLN A 213 3.09 -17.50 -16.87
C GLN A 213 2.78 -18.99 -16.61
N GLY A 214 1.55 -19.35 -16.26
CA GLY A 214 1.08 -20.72 -16.07
C GLY A 214 1.15 -21.24 -14.64
N PHE A 215 1.44 -20.39 -13.64
CA PHE A 215 1.30 -20.80 -12.24
C PHE A 215 -0.16 -21.04 -11.88
N SER A 216 -0.46 -22.22 -11.33
CA SER A 216 -1.77 -22.48 -10.77
C SER A 216 -2.02 -21.58 -9.55
N LEU A 217 -3.28 -21.27 -9.27
CA LEU A 217 -3.64 -20.45 -8.10
C LEU A 217 -3.15 -21.10 -6.79
N ASP A 218 -3.10 -22.42 -6.72
CA ASP A 218 -2.62 -23.15 -5.54
C ASP A 218 -1.12 -22.94 -5.30
N THR A 219 -0.31 -22.98 -6.36
CA THR A 219 1.13 -22.73 -6.26
C THR A 219 1.46 -21.24 -6.05
N LEU A 220 0.60 -20.36 -6.57
CA LEU A 220 0.77 -18.92 -6.47
C LEU A 220 0.78 -18.44 -5.00
N GLY A 221 -0.08 -19.03 -4.15
CA GLY A 221 -0.09 -18.73 -2.72
C GLY A 221 1.27 -18.97 -2.05
N ILE A 222 1.93 -20.08 -2.40
CA ILE A 222 3.26 -20.43 -1.88
C ILE A 222 4.32 -19.41 -2.35
N VAL A 223 4.29 -19.04 -3.63
CA VAL A 223 5.26 -18.08 -4.18
C VAL A 223 5.07 -16.69 -3.55
N LEU A 224 3.83 -16.22 -3.41
CA LEU A 224 3.54 -14.95 -2.75
C LEU A 224 3.92 -14.96 -1.27
N PHE A 225 3.78 -16.10 -0.57
CA PHE A 225 4.30 -16.27 0.79
C PHE A 225 5.83 -16.09 0.83
N ILE A 226 6.56 -16.76 -0.08
CA ILE A 226 8.01 -16.62 -0.18
C ILE A 226 8.41 -15.17 -0.47
N PHE A 227 7.64 -14.44 -1.28
CA PHE A 227 7.85 -13.01 -1.51
C PHE A 227 7.72 -12.19 -0.22
N ASN A 228 6.72 -12.46 0.62
CA ASN A 228 6.54 -11.78 1.90
C ASN A 228 7.66 -12.11 2.90
N ILE A 229 8.11 -13.36 2.95
CA ILE A 229 9.30 -13.75 3.74
C ILE A 229 10.55 -13.03 3.23
N SER A 230 10.73 -12.89 1.91
CA SER A 230 11.85 -12.16 1.33
C SER A 230 11.85 -10.68 1.71
N MET A 231 10.69 -10.04 1.80
CA MET A 231 10.57 -8.68 2.33
C MET A 231 10.98 -8.60 3.81
N ALA A 232 10.54 -9.56 4.63
CA ALA A 232 10.93 -9.63 6.03
C ALA A 232 12.45 -9.81 6.19
N LEU A 233 13.05 -10.71 5.40
CA LEU A 233 14.50 -10.87 5.35
C LEU A 233 15.22 -9.60 4.93
N GLY A 234 14.72 -8.91 3.90
CA GLY A 234 15.28 -7.65 3.42
C GLY A 234 15.34 -6.56 4.49
N SER A 235 14.39 -6.54 5.42
CA SER A 235 14.40 -5.59 6.54
C SER A 235 15.46 -5.91 7.59
N TYR A 236 15.86 -7.18 7.73
CA TYR A 236 16.91 -7.63 8.65
C TYR A 236 18.32 -7.49 8.06
N LEU A 237 18.45 -7.63 6.74
CA LEU A 237 19.73 -7.56 6.06
C LEU A 237 20.26 -6.12 6.09
N LYS A 238 21.51 -5.95 6.57
CA LYS A 238 22.21 -4.65 6.55
C LYS A 238 22.75 -4.35 5.15
N ILE A 239 21.87 -4.23 4.18
CA ILE A 239 22.22 -3.89 2.79
C ILE A 239 22.44 -2.38 2.72
N LYS A 240 23.51 -1.94 2.06
CA LYS A 240 23.76 -0.51 1.85
C LYS A 240 22.67 0.12 0.98
N PHE A 241 22.33 1.38 1.26
CA PHE A 241 21.30 2.11 0.51
C PHE A 241 21.57 2.12 -0.99
N GLU A 242 22.82 2.26 -1.39
CA GLU A 242 23.26 2.29 -2.79
C GLU A 242 22.88 1.00 -3.53
N VAL A 243 22.91 -0.15 -2.85
CA VAL A 243 22.50 -1.43 -3.45
C VAL A 243 20.98 -1.48 -3.65
N SER A 244 20.20 -0.91 -2.74
CA SER A 244 18.74 -0.85 -2.91
C SER A 244 18.31 0.06 -4.07
N LEU A 245 19.17 0.98 -4.50
CA LEU A 245 18.95 1.80 -5.69
C LEU A 245 19.06 1.02 -7.02
N MET A 246 19.43 -0.27 -7.00
CA MET A 246 19.38 -1.15 -8.16
C MET A 246 17.96 -1.63 -8.53
N LEU A 247 16.95 -1.36 -7.71
CA LEU A 247 15.54 -1.72 -7.97
C LEU A 247 15.07 -1.39 -9.41
N PRO A 248 15.28 -0.16 -9.94
CA PRO A 248 14.86 0.17 -11.29
C PRO A 248 15.55 -0.69 -12.37
N ILE A 249 16.82 -1.04 -12.15
CA ILE A 249 17.58 -1.89 -13.08
C ILE A 249 16.99 -3.30 -13.11
N LEU A 250 16.67 -3.86 -11.94
CA LEU A 250 16.01 -5.18 -11.85
C LEU A 250 14.64 -5.17 -12.53
N ALA A 251 13.86 -4.10 -12.36
CA ALA A 251 12.58 -3.95 -13.03
C ALA A 251 12.73 -3.93 -14.56
N ILE A 252 13.70 -3.19 -15.09
CA ILE A 252 13.98 -3.15 -16.53
C ILE A 252 14.43 -4.54 -17.01
N LEU A 253 15.30 -5.22 -16.27
CA LEU A 253 15.76 -6.59 -16.62
C LEU A 253 14.60 -7.58 -16.64
N MET A 254 13.59 -7.39 -15.77
CA MET A 254 12.38 -8.23 -15.72
C MET A 254 11.62 -8.21 -17.06
N PHE A 255 11.59 -7.09 -17.77
CA PHE A 255 10.93 -6.97 -19.08
C PHE A 255 11.63 -7.83 -20.14
N PHE A 256 12.96 -7.79 -20.20
CA PHE A 256 13.74 -8.51 -21.23
C PHE A 256 13.89 -10.00 -20.94
N GLN A 257 13.67 -10.42 -19.69
CA GLN A 257 13.88 -11.81 -19.30
C GLN A 257 12.71 -12.69 -19.73
N THR A 258 13.01 -13.83 -20.38
CA THR A 258 12.02 -14.83 -20.80
C THR A 258 12.04 -16.09 -19.94
N ASN A 259 13.16 -16.38 -19.27
CA ASN A 259 13.28 -17.54 -18.40
C ASN A 259 12.55 -17.31 -17.09
N LEU A 260 11.55 -18.14 -16.81
CA LEU A 260 10.65 -18.01 -15.65
C LEU A 260 11.40 -18.09 -14.32
N ILE A 261 12.40 -18.97 -14.20
CA ILE A 261 13.17 -19.12 -12.95
C ILE A 261 13.93 -17.82 -12.65
N ILE A 262 14.53 -17.21 -13.69
CA ILE A 262 15.26 -15.95 -13.53
C ILE A 262 14.29 -14.81 -13.18
N GLN A 263 13.09 -14.79 -13.75
CA GLN A 263 12.04 -13.82 -13.40
C GLN A 263 11.65 -13.92 -11.92
N ILE A 264 11.45 -15.12 -11.40
CA ILE A 264 11.15 -15.33 -9.98
C ILE A 264 12.30 -14.85 -9.10
N ILE A 265 13.55 -15.15 -9.47
CA ILE A 265 14.74 -14.66 -8.74
C ILE A 265 14.79 -13.13 -8.75
N ILE A 266 14.52 -12.49 -9.88
CA ILE A 266 14.48 -11.03 -9.97
C ILE A 266 13.39 -10.47 -9.06
N LEU A 267 12.18 -11.03 -9.09
CA LEU A 267 11.08 -10.61 -8.22
C LEU A 267 11.45 -10.78 -6.72
N LEU A 268 12.08 -11.88 -6.34
CA LEU A 268 12.56 -12.11 -4.97
C LEU A 268 13.59 -11.04 -4.55
N LEU A 269 14.57 -10.77 -5.41
CA LEU A 269 15.56 -9.72 -5.17
C LEU A 269 14.91 -8.35 -5.05
N MET A 270 13.95 -8.03 -5.91
CA MET A 270 13.21 -6.78 -5.81
C MET A 270 12.47 -6.66 -4.47
N ARG A 271 11.89 -7.74 -3.93
CA ARG A 271 11.22 -7.75 -2.61
C ARG A 271 12.20 -7.46 -1.46
N VAL A 272 13.37 -8.11 -1.48
CA VAL A 272 14.44 -7.88 -0.50
C VAL A 272 14.90 -6.42 -0.55
N LEU A 273 15.19 -5.89 -1.74
CA LEU A 273 15.67 -4.53 -1.91
C LEU A 273 14.60 -3.47 -1.59
N ASN A 274 13.33 -3.76 -1.89
CA ASN A 274 12.19 -2.91 -1.55
C ASN A 274 12.14 -2.64 -0.04
N SER A 275 12.11 -3.68 0.77
CA SER A 275 12.04 -3.54 2.22
C SER A 275 13.24 -2.76 2.78
N ASN A 276 14.43 -3.03 2.23
CA ASN A 276 15.65 -2.31 2.60
C ASN A 276 15.60 -0.83 2.17
N TYR A 277 15.16 -0.55 0.94
CA TYR A 277 15.00 0.82 0.42
C TYR A 277 14.09 1.64 1.32
N ASN A 278 12.91 1.12 1.67
CA ASN A 278 11.95 1.84 2.51
C ASN A 278 12.55 2.24 3.86
N ASN A 279 13.25 1.31 4.53
CA ASN A 279 13.88 1.60 5.82
C ASN A 279 14.93 2.73 5.71
N HIS A 280 15.77 2.67 4.69
CA HIS A 280 16.80 3.68 4.47
C HIS A 280 16.24 5.02 3.98
N PHE A 281 15.22 4.98 3.12
CA PHE A 281 14.56 6.18 2.62
C PHE A 281 13.91 6.96 3.77
N TYR A 282 13.12 6.30 4.61
CA TYR A 282 12.48 6.93 5.77
C TYR A 282 13.51 7.56 6.72
N TYR A 283 14.62 6.87 6.97
CA TYR A 283 15.71 7.42 7.76
C TYR A 283 16.30 8.67 7.10
N LYS A 284 16.71 8.58 5.83
CA LYS A 284 17.31 9.73 5.09
C LYS A 284 16.35 10.89 4.98
N PHE A 285 15.07 10.63 4.71
CA PHE A 285 14.05 11.66 4.61
C PHE A 285 13.88 12.41 5.94
N ASN A 286 13.77 11.68 7.06
CA ASN A 286 13.68 12.29 8.39
C ASN A 286 14.92 13.12 8.75
N MET A 287 16.12 12.67 8.37
CA MET A 287 17.38 13.40 8.64
C MET A 287 17.56 14.62 7.74
N SER A 288 16.93 14.65 6.57
CA SER A 288 16.98 15.80 5.65
C SER A 288 16.01 16.93 6.01
N ILE A 289 15.13 16.72 6.99
CA ILE A 289 14.13 17.70 7.42
C ILE A 289 14.55 18.32 8.74
N GLU A 290 14.93 19.60 8.71
CA GLU A 290 15.32 20.35 9.91
C GLU A 290 14.12 20.83 10.73
N LYS A 291 13.04 21.29 10.05
CA LYS A 291 11.85 21.86 10.68
C LYS A 291 10.57 21.31 10.03
N ASN A 292 9.48 21.27 10.80
CA ASN A 292 8.13 20.90 10.29
C ASN A 292 8.04 19.53 9.62
N ARG A 293 8.64 18.48 10.23
CA ARG A 293 8.63 17.09 9.73
C ARG A 293 7.24 16.62 9.33
N ALA A 294 6.21 16.93 10.12
CA ALA A 294 4.85 16.52 9.83
C ALA A 294 4.34 17.07 8.48
N VAL A 295 4.64 18.35 8.17
CA VAL A 295 4.25 18.97 6.89
C VAL A 295 4.98 18.30 5.73
N SER A 296 6.29 18.05 5.87
CA SER A 296 7.07 17.38 4.81
C SER A 296 6.56 15.96 4.53
N TRP A 297 6.18 15.21 5.56
CA TRP A 297 5.57 13.89 5.41
C TRP A 297 4.18 13.97 4.75
N SER A 298 3.35 14.95 5.11
CA SER A 298 2.03 15.15 4.48
C SER A 298 2.17 15.48 3.00
N VAL A 299 3.14 16.34 2.64
CA VAL A 299 3.43 16.65 1.24
C VAL A 299 3.92 15.41 0.49
N TYR A 300 4.83 14.64 1.06
CA TYR A 300 5.31 13.39 0.48
C TYR A 300 4.15 12.39 0.24
N ASN A 301 3.29 12.19 1.24
CA ASN A 301 2.14 11.29 1.12
C ASN A 301 1.15 11.76 0.05
N LEU A 302 0.89 13.07 -0.06
CA LEU A 302 0.05 13.62 -1.12
C LEU A 302 0.61 13.29 -2.51
N PHE A 303 1.92 13.49 -2.72
CA PHE A 303 2.57 13.15 -3.99
C PHE A 303 2.56 11.64 -4.26
N ILE A 304 2.70 10.80 -3.24
CA ILE A 304 2.56 9.34 -3.38
C ILE A 304 1.14 8.99 -3.84
N SER A 305 0.10 9.48 -3.18
CA SER A 305 -1.29 9.15 -3.53
C SER A 305 -1.62 9.57 -4.96
N ILE A 306 -1.23 10.79 -5.37
CA ILE A 306 -1.41 11.25 -6.75
C ILE A 306 -0.65 10.35 -7.73
N SER A 307 0.59 10.01 -7.40
CA SER A 307 1.44 9.18 -8.26
C SER A 307 0.90 7.75 -8.37
N PHE A 308 0.36 7.19 -7.29
CA PHE A 308 -0.24 5.85 -7.28
C PHE A 308 -1.49 5.81 -8.16
N MET A 309 -2.39 6.79 -8.05
CA MET A 309 -3.56 6.89 -8.92
C MET A 309 -3.18 6.94 -10.41
N LEU A 310 -2.23 7.81 -10.77
CA LEU A 310 -1.76 7.92 -12.14
C LEU A 310 -1.05 6.65 -12.62
N ALA A 311 -0.23 6.06 -11.77
CA ALA A 311 0.53 4.87 -12.10
C ALA A 311 -0.36 3.64 -12.26
N ASP A 312 -1.33 3.42 -11.38
CA ASP A 312 -2.28 2.31 -11.51
C ASP A 312 -3.10 2.44 -12.79
N PHE A 313 -3.58 3.65 -13.11
CA PHE A 313 -4.33 3.88 -14.35
C PHE A 313 -3.47 3.60 -15.60
N LEU A 314 -2.24 4.13 -15.64
CA LEU A 314 -1.31 3.86 -16.74
C LEU A 314 -0.92 2.39 -16.81
N ALA A 315 -0.67 1.74 -15.67
CA ALA A 315 -0.33 0.33 -15.63
C ALA A 315 -1.44 -0.57 -16.17
N GLY A 316 -2.71 -0.22 -15.89
CA GLY A 316 -3.86 -0.92 -16.47
C GLY A 316 -3.90 -0.80 -18.00
N ILE A 317 -3.73 0.43 -18.52
CA ILE A 317 -3.68 0.69 -19.97
C ILE A 317 -2.52 -0.09 -20.63
N PHE A 318 -1.32 -0.06 -20.05
CA PHE A 318 -0.17 -0.76 -20.59
C PHE A 318 -0.32 -2.29 -20.53
N ALA A 319 -0.94 -2.81 -19.46
CA ALA A 319 -1.22 -4.23 -19.34
C ALA A 319 -2.22 -4.72 -20.41
N ASP A 320 -3.27 -3.95 -20.69
CA ASP A 320 -4.28 -4.31 -21.71
C ASP A 320 -3.76 -4.17 -23.14
N ASN A 321 -2.96 -3.12 -23.44
CA ASN A 321 -2.51 -2.86 -24.83
C ASN A 321 -1.21 -3.57 -25.20
N PHE A 322 -0.35 -3.88 -24.25
CA PHE A 322 0.95 -4.49 -24.50
C PHE A 322 1.14 -5.80 -23.72
N SER A 323 1.48 -5.69 -22.44
CA SER A 323 1.62 -6.82 -21.51
C SER A 323 1.85 -6.31 -20.10
N ILE A 324 1.62 -7.15 -19.09
CA ILE A 324 1.97 -6.83 -17.69
C ILE A 324 3.48 -6.52 -17.54
N ARG A 325 4.35 -7.15 -18.36
CA ARG A 325 5.80 -6.90 -18.35
C ARG A 325 6.16 -5.45 -18.70
N SER A 326 5.39 -4.80 -19.56
CA SER A 326 5.64 -3.40 -19.94
C SER A 326 5.60 -2.44 -18.74
N ASN A 327 4.82 -2.76 -17.71
CA ASN A 327 4.77 -1.98 -16.47
C ASN A 327 6.15 -1.95 -15.79
N TYR A 328 6.83 -3.08 -15.69
CA TYR A 328 8.17 -3.14 -15.09
C TYR A 328 9.18 -2.29 -15.87
N LEU A 329 9.11 -2.29 -17.21
CA LEU A 329 9.98 -1.48 -18.04
C LEU A 329 9.74 0.01 -17.84
N ILE A 330 8.48 0.45 -17.98
CA ILE A 330 8.13 1.88 -17.98
C ILE A 330 8.40 2.49 -16.60
N PHE A 331 7.89 1.89 -15.53
CA PHE A 331 8.11 2.40 -14.18
C PHE A 331 9.58 2.22 -13.73
N GLY A 332 10.29 1.21 -14.23
CA GLY A 332 11.72 1.06 -14.05
C GLY A 332 12.51 2.20 -14.69
N ILE A 333 12.18 2.60 -15.92
CA ILE A 333 12.82 3.73 -16.61
C ILE A 333 12.55 5.04 -15.87
N VAL A 334 11.29 5.31 -15.47
CA VAL A 334 10.94 6.52 -14.72
C VAL A 334 11.73 6.61 -13.43
N ALA A 335 11.79 5.53 -12.64
CA ALA A 335 12.55 5.50 -11.40
C ALA A 335 14.06 5.65 -11.63
N LEU A 336 14.60 5.10 -12.70
CA LEU A 336 16.01 5.24 -13.08
C LEU A 336 16.34 6.69 -13.48
N CYS A 337 15.49 7.35 -14.26
CA CYS A 337 15.65 8.77 -14.60
C CYS A 337 15.64 9.66 -13.35
N CYS A 338 14.74 9.42 -12.41
CA CYS A 338 14.71 10.16 -11.13
C CYS A 338 15.99 9.90 -10.30
N LEU A 339 16.51 8.66 -10.30
CA LEU A 339 17.76 8.30 -9.62
C LEU A 339 18.96 9.05 -10.22
N VAL A 340 19.06 9.08 -11.55
CA VAL A 340 20.14 9.78 -12.26
C VAL A 340 20.11 11.27 -11.92
N SER A 341 18.93 11.91 -11.98
CA SER A 341 18.75 13.32 -11.63
C SER A 341 19.15 13.61 -10.18
N TYR A 342 18.75 12.74 -9.25
CA TYR A 342 19.14 12.84 -7.83
C TYR A 342 20.65 12.73 -7.63
N SER A 343 21.31 11.82 -8.37
CA SER A 343 22.75 11.58 -8.26
C SER A 343 23.58 12.76 -8.78
N PHE A 344 23.16 13.40 -9.87
CA PHE A 344 23.82 14.58 -10.42
C PHE A 344 23.72 15.76 -9.44
N SER A 345 22.54 16.07 -8.95
CA SER A 345 22.34 17.20 -8.02
C SER A 345 23.10 17.05 -6.67
N ASN A 346 23.35 15.81 -6.23
CA ASN A 346 24.16 15.59 -5.02
C ASN A 346 25.68 15.67 -5.25
N ARG A 347 26.16 15.54 -6.49
CA ARG A 347 27.58 15.80 -6.82
C ARG A 347 27.91 17.28 -6.72
N ASP A 348 27.04 18.14 -7.26
CA ASP A 348 27.25 19.60 -7.25
C ASP A 348 27.26 20.22 -5.84
N LYS A 349 26.71 19.53 -4.84
CA LYS A 349 26.75 19.97 -3.44
C LYS A 349 28.00 19.51 -2.68
N ARG A 350 28.84 18.64 -3.28
CA ARG A 350 30.09 18.13 -2.68
C ARG A 350 31.33 18.76 -3.26
N THR A 351 31.21 19.44 -4.39
CA THR A 351 32.25 20.36 -4.96
C THR A 351 32.01 21.76 -4.52
#